data_4a522343bb3a2d641698fc06b19619d5
#
_entry.id   4a522343bb3a2d641698fc06b19619d5
#
_cell.length_a   1.000
_cell.length_b   1.000
_cell.length_c   1.000
_cell.angle_alpha   90.00
_cell.angle_beta   90.00
_cell.angle_gamma   90.00
#
_symmetry.space_group_name_H-M   'P 1'
#
loop_
_entity.id
_entity.type
_entity.pdbx_description
1 polymer ?
#
loop_
_entity_poly.entity_id
_entity_poly.type
_entity_poly.pdbx_seq_one_letter_code
_entity_poly.pdbx_strand_id
1 'polypeptide(L)'
;MRIQAIVMLTLLTLTHVAAQETTIKSTDMEALELTRKWDKTFPQSDRVEHSKVTFHNRYGITLAADLYKPKNGREPLTAVAVSGPYGAVKEQVSGRYAQTLAEQGFLTVAFDPSYYGESGGTPRYLTSPEISTE
;
A
#
# COMPACT_ATOMS: atom_id res chain seq x y z
N MET A 1 -55.58 8.76 63.37
CA MET A 1 -54.19 8.37 63.19
C MET A 1 -53.93 8.20 61.71
N ARG A 2 -53.19 9.11 61.07
CA ARG A 2 -52.89 9.09 59.63
C ARG A 2 -51.44 8.61 59.48
N ILE A 3 -51.26 7.44 58.90
CA ILE A 3 -49.93 6.91 58.57
C ILE A 3 -49.62 7.38 57.16
N GLN A 4 -48.65 8.34 57.03
CA GLN A 4 -48.12 8.74 55.74
C GLN A 4 -47.10 7.73 55.29
N ALA A 5 -47.36 7.10 54.17
CA ALA A 5 -46.40 6.26 53.49
C ALA A 5 -45.42 7.16 52.72
N ILE A 6 -44.15 7.09 53.10
CA ILE A 6 -43.06 7.75 52.39
C ILE A 6 -42.68 6.85 51.22
N VAL A 7 -43.05 7.27 50.02
CA VAL A 7 -42.56 6.63 48.78
C VAL A 7 -41.16 7.16 48.51
N MET A 8 -40.19 6.30 48.75
CA MET A 8 -38.79 6.58 48.44
C MET A 8 -38.56 6.34 46.93
N LEU A 9 -38.53 7.44 46.18
CA LEU A 9 -38.21 7.42 44.75
C LEU A 9 -36.71 7.30 44.58
N THR A 10 -36.23 6.05 44.35
CA THR A 10 -34.86 5.80 43.96
C THR A 10 -34.68 6.17 42.51
N LEU A 11 -34.03 7.32 42.30
CA LEU A 11 -33.64 7.80 40.98
C LEU A 11 -32.49 6.92 40.45
N LEU A 12 -32.79 5.99 39.56
CA LEU A 12 -31.81 5.18 38.87
C LEU A 12 -31.16 6.10 37.82
N THR A 13 -30.02 6.64 38.15
CA THR A 13 -29.16 7.33 37.16
C THR A 13 -28.53 6.29 36.23
N LEU A 14 -29.14 6.10 35.06
CA LEU A 14 -28.51 5.38 33.96
C LEU A 14 -27.33 6.23 33.47
N THR A 15 -26.14 5.88 33.89
CA THR A 15 -24.93 6.41 33.27
C THR A 15 -24.83 5.80 31.88
N HIS A 16 -25.18 6.57 30.84
CA HIS A 16 -24.84 6.24 29.48
C HIS A 16 -23.32 6.32 29.35
N VAL A 17 -22.67 5.16 29.36
CA VAL A 17 -21.31 5.06 28.83
C VAL A 17 -21.45 5.25 27.33
N ALA A 18 -21.23 6.47 26.87
CA ALA A 18 -21.04 6.75 25.46
C ALA A 18 -19.79 5.98 25.04
N ALA A 19 -19.99 4.89 24.29
CA ALA A 19 -18.91 4.27 23.55
C ALA A 19 -18.35 5.33 22.62
N GLN A 20 -17.16 5.84 22.95
CA GLN A 20 -16.40 6.65 22.01
C GLN A 20 -16.02 5.71 20.87
N GLU A 21 -16.78 5.78 19.78
CA GLU A 21 -16.31 5.31 18.50
C GLU A 21 -15.00 6.06 18.22
N THR A 22 -13.89 5.37 18.43
CA THR A 22 -12.61 5.82 17.95
C THR A 22 -12.71 5.76 16.43
N THR A 23 -13.16 6.87 15.83
CA THR A 23 -13.03 7.08 14.40
C THR A 23 -11.54 6.99 14.13
N ILE A 24 -11.10 5.84 13.61
CA ILE A 24 -9.78 5.69 13.03
C ILE A 24 -9.80 6.68 11.87
N LYS A 25 -9.23 7.87 12.13
CA LYS A 25 -8.97 8.86 11.11
C LYS A 25 -8.20 8.11 10.04
N SER A 26 -8.80 7.92 8.86
CA SER A 26 -8.07 7.41 7.71
C SER A 26 -6.86 8.32 7.60
N THR A 27 -5.69 7.75 7.86
CA THR A 27 -4.43 8.46 7.68
C THR A 27 -4.49 8.98 6.26
N ASP A 28 -4.40 10.31 6.08
CA ASP A 28 -4.37 10.93 4.77
C ASP A 28 -3.27 10.21 3.99
N MET A 29 -3.70 9.34 3.08
CA MET A 29 -2.79 8.62 2.21
C MET A 29 -2.08 9.68 1.38
N GLU A 30 -0.78 9.79 1.53
CA GLU A 30 0.03 10.66 0.67
C GLU A 30 -0.30 10.28 -0.77
N ALA A 31 -1.02 11.18 -1.46
CA ALA A 31 -1.41 10.97 -2.85
C ALA A 31 -0.14 11.09 -3.71
N LEU A 32 0.35 9.96 -4.21
CA LEU A 32 1.52 9.92 -5.06
C LEU A 32 1.17 10.40 -6.46
N GLU A 33 2.02 11.24 -7.03
CA GLU A 33 1.96 11.62 -8.44
C GLU A 33 2.66 10.56 -9.28
N LEU A 34 1.86 9.64 -9.87
CA LEU A 34 2.39 8.57 -10.70
C LEU A 34 2.44 8.98 -12.17
N THR A 35 3.59 8.78 -12.81
CA THR A 35 3.77 8.99 -14.24
C THR A 35 2.93 8.02 -15.05
N ARG A 36 2.02 8.52 -15.91
CA ARG A 36 1.14 7.68 -16.74
C ARG A 36 1.77 7.24 -18.05
N LYS A 37 2.80 7.94 -18.53
CA LYS A 37 3.53 7.59 -19.75
C LYS A 37 4.53 6.47 -19.46
N TRP A 38 4.87 5.72 -20.51
CA TRP A 38 5.98 4.75 -20.40
C TRP A 38 7.28 5.49 -20.16
N ASP A 39 7.83 5.33 -18.96
CA ASP A 39 9.00 6.05 -18.46
C ASP A 39 10.20 5.11 -18.19
N LYS A 40 10.09 3.86 -18.67
CA LYS A 40 11.08 2.82 -18.42
C LYS A 40 12.30 2.94 -19.35
N THR A 41 13.44 2.46 -18.89
CA THR A 41 14.68 2.39 -19.66
C THR A 41 14.70 1.25 -20.69
N PHE A 42 13.58 0.53 -20.84
CA PHE A 42 13.42 -0.59 -21.74
C PHE A 42 12.08 -0.48 -22.50
N PRO A 43 11.92 -1.13 -23.66
CA PRO A 43 10.69 -1.08 -24.42
C PRO A 43 9.55 -1.83 -23.72
N GLN A 44 8.33 -1.34 -23.91
CA GLN A 44 7.13 -2.01 -23.45
C GLN A 44 6.88 -3.28 -24.26
N SER A 45 6.55 -4.37 -23.58
CA SER A 45 6.18 -5.64 -24.21
C SER A 45 4.73 -5.64 -24.66
N ASP A 46 4.47 -6.14 -25.84
CA ASP A 46 3.12 -6.37 -26.37
C ASP A 46 2.43 -7.60 -25.77
N ARG A 47 3.20 -8.49 -25.12
CA ARG A 47 2.72 -9.74 -24.47
C ARG A 47 2.26 -9.53 -23.03
N VAL A 48 2.50 -8.35 -22.45
CA VAL A 48 2.28 -8.05 -21.03
C VAL A 48 1.36 -6.86 -20.88
N GLU A 49 0.40 -6.95 -19.98
CA GLU A 49 -0.34 -5.80 -19.45
C GLU A 49 0.48 -5.16 -18.34
N HIS A 50 0.57 -3.84 -18.39
CA HIS A 50 1.26 -3.04 -17.38
C HIS A 50 0.29 -2.06 -16.72
N SER A 51 0.39 -1.94 -15.40
CA SER A 51 -0.33 -0.93 -14.64
C SER A 51 0.51 -0.48 -13.44
N LYS A 52 0.36 0.79 -13.05
CA LYS A 52 0.92 1.27 -11.80
C LYS A 52 -0.05 1.01 -10.67
N VAL A 53 0.46 0.53 -9.55
CA VAL A 53 -0.28 0.24 -8.33
C VAL A 53 0.42 0.86 -7.13
N THR A 54 -0.30 1.07 -6.05
CA THR A 54 0.25 1.55 -4.78
C THR A 54 -0.17 0.63 -3.65
N PHE A 55 0.68 0.50 -2.65
CA PHE A 55 0.40 -0.21 -1.42
C PHE A 55 1.18 0.42 -0.26
N HIS A 56 0.86 0.04 0.97
CA HIS A 56 1.56 0.55 2.15
C HIS A 56 2.48 -0.50 2.71
N ASN A 57 3.65 -0.06 3.12
CA ASN A 57 4.52 -0.89 3.94
C ASN A 57 4.06 -0.87 5.41
N ARG A 58 4.72 -1.66 6.25
CA ARG A 58 4.43 -1.75 7.69
C ARG A 58 4.59 -0.43 8.47
N TYR A 59 5.27 0.57 7.89
CA TYR A 59 5.48 1.89 8.47
C TYR A 59 4.43 2.92 7.99
N GLY A 60 3.47 2.50 7.16
CA GLY A 60 2.44 3.37 6.60
C GLY A 60 2.90 4.24 5.44
N ILE A 61 4.12 4.02 4.93
CA ILE A 61 4.62 4.74 3.75
C ILE A 61 3.98 4.13 2.51
N THR A 62 3.43 4.98 1.63
CA THR A 62 2.87 4.55 0.35
C THR A 62 3.98 4.23 -0.63
N LEU A 63 4.01 3.01 -1.13
CA LEU A 63 4.96 2.56 -2.14
C LEU A 63 4.30 2.57 -3.53
N ALA A 64 5.06 3.02 -4.53
CA ALA A 64 4.69 2.97 -5.94
C ALA A 64 5.30 1.73 -6.59
N ALA A 65 4.51 1.04 -7.40
CA ALA A 65 4.95 -0.16 -8.07
C ALA A 65 4.39 -0.27 -9.49
N ASP A 66 5.10 -1.00 -10.32
CA ASP A 66 4.68 -1.45 -11.63
C ASP A 66 4.25 -2.91 -11.56
N LEU A 67 2.99 -3.17 -11.89
CA LEU A 67 2.43 -4.50 -11.99
C LEU A 67 2.46 -4.94 -13.46
N TYR A 68 3.01 -6.12 -13.70
CA TYR A 68 3.09 -6.74 -15.02
C TYR A 68 2.34 -8.06 -15.01
N LYS A 69 1.29 -8.16 -15.85
CA LYS A 69 0.45 -9.36 -15.99
C LYS A 69 0.59 -9.93 -17.40
N PRO A 70 0.85 -11.25 -17.57
CA PRO A 70 0.87 -11.87 -18.88
C PRO A 70 -0.54 -11.81 -19.52
N LYS A 71 -0.65 -11.36 -20.76
CA LYS A 71 -1.96 -11.28 -21.47
C LYS A 71 -2.60 -12.65 -21.69
N ASN A 72 -1.78 -13.68 -21.86
CA ASN A 72 -2.23 -15.06 -22.13
C ASN A 72 -1.94 -16.01 -20.98
N GLY A 73 -1.80 -15.51 -19.74
CA GLY A 73 -1.55 -16.33 -18.56
C GLY A 73 -2.76 -17.19 -18.18
N ARG A 74 -2.49 -18.42 -17.75
CA ARG A 74 -3.53 -19.30 -17.17
C ARG A 74 -3.63 -19.03 -15.67
N GLU A 75 -4.83 -18.68 -15.21
CA GLU A 75 -5.08 -18.48 -13.77
C GLU A 75 -5.16 -19.85 -13.02
N PRO A 76 -4.70 -19.94 -11.76
CA PRO A 76 -4.06 -18.88 -11.02
C PRO A 76 -2.61 -18.64 -11.44
N LEU A 77 -2.17 -17.37 -11.45
CA LEU A 77 -0.79 -17.01 -11.79
C LEU A 77 0.10 -17.08 -10.55
N THR A 78 1.31 -17.61 -10.73
CA THR A 78 2.35 -17.50 -9.70
C THR A 78 2.84 -16.05 -9.65
N ALA A 79 2.84 -15.46 -8.45
CA ALA A 79 3.26 -14.08 -8.24
C ALA A 79 4.72 -13.97 -7.81
N VAL A 80 5.43 -12.95 -8.32
CA VAL A 80 6.82 -12.66 -7.99
C VAL A 80 6.99 -11.16 -7.73
N ALA A 81 7.54 -10.81 -6.58
CA ALA A 81 7.98 -9.44 -6.29
C ALA A 81 9.46 -9.30 -6.67
N VAL A 82 9.78 -8.19 -7.35
CA VAL A 82 11.12 -7.89 -7.84
C VAL A 82 11.56 -6.56 -7.24
N SER A 83 12.65 -6.59 -6.49
CA SER A 83 13.34 -5.41 -6.00
C SER A 83 14.61 -5.16 -6.78
N GLY A 84 15.00 -3.89 -6.90
CA GLY A 84 16.24 -3.48 -7.55
C GLY A 84 17.42 -3.48 -6.59
N PRO A 85 18.64 -3.25 -7.11
CA PRO A 85 19.78 -2.98 -6.29
C PRO A 85 19.62 -1.64 -5.55
N TYR A 86 20.46 -1.43 -4.56
CA TYR A 86 20.47 -0.21 -3.75
C TYR A 86 20.43 1.07 -4.60
N GLY A 87 19.49 1.97 -4.29
CA GLY A 87 19.32 3.23 -4.99
C GLY A 87 18.69 3.15 -6.38
N ALA A 88 18.38 1.96 -6.87
CA ALA A 88 17.67 1.81 -8.14
C ALA A 88 16.16 2.03 -7.98
N VAL A 89 15.52 2.39 -9.08
CA VAL A 89 14.08 2.58 -9.19
C VAL A 89 13.46 1.56 -10.14
N LYS A 90 12.16 1.34 -9.99
CA LYS A 90 11.40 0.32 -10.75
C LYS A 90 11.42 0.53 -12.28
N GLU A 91 11.68 1.75 -12.74
CA GLU A 91 11.80 2.08 -14.15
C GLU A 91 13.06 1.51 -14.84
N GLN A 92 13.95 0.92 -14.07
CA GLN A 92 15.25 0.42 -14.51
C GLN A 92 15.28 -1.13 -14.53
N VAL A 93 16.33 -1.72 -13.95
CA VAL A 93 16.63 -3.15 -14.05
C VAL A 93 15.52 -4.01 -13.42
N SER A 94 14.94 -3.61 -12.29
CA SER A 94 13.88 -4.39 -11.62
C SER A 94 12.62 -4.47 -12.47
N GLY A 95 12.18 -3.37 -13.07
CA GLY A 95 11.04 -3.38 -13.98
C GLY A 95 11.29 -4.20 -15.25
N ARG A 96 12.49 -4.10 -15.84
CA ARG A 96 12.85 -4.94 -16.98
C ARG A 96 12.81 -6.43 -16.63
N TYR A 97 13.36 -6.78 -15.47
CA TYR A 97 13.35 -8.17 -15.02
C TYR A 97 11.92 -8.66 -14.74
N ALA A 98 11.10 -7.82 -14.09
CA ALA A 98 9.68 -8.10 -13.85
C ALA A 98 8.91 -8.31 -15.16
N GLN A 99 9.09 -7.43 -16.16
CA GLN A 99 8.46 -7.60 -17.47
C GLN A 99 8.90 -8.91 -18.14
N THR A 100 10.19 -9.26 -18.08
CA THR A 100 10.70 -10.50 -18.67
C THR A 100 10.09 -11.74 -18.00
N LEU A 101 9.93 -11.75 -16.69
CA LEU A 101 9.25 -12.84 -15.98
C LEU A 101 7.76 -12.89 -16.33
N ALA A 102 7.09 -11.75 -16.48
CA ALA A 102 5.69 -11.72 -16.90
C ALA A 102 5.51 -12.29 -18.32
N GLU A 103 6.45 -12.07 -19.22
CA GLU A 103 6.47 -12.71 -20.53
C GLU A 103 6.61 -14.25 -20.48
N GLN A 104 7.12 -14.77 -19.37
CA GLN A 104 7.22 -16.22 -19.08
C GLN A 104 5.99 -16.77 -18.34
N GLY A 105 4.99 -15.94 -18.06
CA GLY A 105 3.72 -16.37 -17.48
C GLY A 105 3.55 -16.08 -15.97
N PHE A 106 4.44 -15.32 -15.35
CA PHE A 106 4.32 -14.92 -13.95
C PHE A 106 3.54 -13.59 -13.82
N LEU A 107 2.78 -13.44 -12.74
CA LEU A 107 2.32 -12.12 -12.30
C LEU A 107 3.45 -11.47 -11.53
N THR A 108 3.93 -10.32 -11.98
CA THR A 108 5.11 -9.72 -11.34
C THR A 108 4.86 -8.29 -10.92
N VAL A 109 5.50 -7.87 -9.84
CA VAL A 109 5.49 -6.51 -9.35
C VAL A 109 6.92 -6.04 -9.12
N ALA A 110 7.28 -4.87 -9.68
CA ALA A 110 8.51 -4.16 -9.36
C ALA A 110 8.13 -2.86 -8.63
N PHE A 111 8.77 -2.57 -7.51
CA PHE A 111 8.42 -1.42 -6.68
C PHE A 111 9.63 -0.54 -6.38
N ASP A 112 9.36 0.74 -6.11
CA ASP A 112 10.34 1.64 -5.55
C ASP A 112 10.37 1.47 -4.03
N PRO A 113 11.53 1.35 -3.41
CA PRO A 113 11.65 1.40 -1.95
C PRO A 113 11.14 2.73 -1.39
N SER A 114 10.79 2.76 -0.11
CA SER A 114 10.48 4.01 0.61
C SER A 114 11.56 5.06 0.36
N TYR A 115 11.15 6.31 0.19
CA TYR A 115 12.01 7.49 -0.07
C TYR A 115 12.64 7.55 -1.46
N TYR A 116 12.43 6.57 -2.34
CA TYR A 116 12.99 6.51 -3.69
C TYR A 116 11.90 6.56 -4.77
N GLY A 117 12.29 6.94 -5.98
CA GLY A 117 11.43 6.95 -7.16
C GLY A 117 10.11 7.68 -6.94
N GLU A 118 9.00 7.04 -7.28
CA GLU A 118 7.65 7.55 -7.08
C GLU A 118 7.05 7.16 -5.71
N SER A 119 7.73 6.34 -4.89
CA SER A 119 7.29 6.00 -3.54
C SER A 119 7.37 7.19 -2.59
N GLY A 120 6.51 7.20 -1.58
CA GLY A 120 6.43 8.24 -0.57
C GLY A 120 7.61 8.24 0.42
N GLY A 121 7.48 9.11 1.39
CA GLY A 121 8.45 9.30 2.48
C GLY A 121 9.36 10.50 2.28
N THR A 122 9.65 11.18 3.40
CA THR A 122 10.57 12.33 3.49
C THR A 122 11.51 12.16 4.68
N PRO A 123 12.80 12.61 4.58
CA PRO A 123 13.45 13.20 3.41
C PRO A 123 13.69 12.18 2.30
N ARG A 124 13.80 12.64 1.05
CA ARG A 124 14.09 11.76 -0.10
C ARG A 124 15.49 11.16 0.00
N TYR A 125 15.67 9.98 -0.60
CA TYR A 125 16.94 9.24 -0.63
C TYR A 125 17.46 8.84 0.76
N LEU A 126 16.55 8.73 1.74
CA LEU A 126 16.88 8.21 3.05
C LEU A 126 17.08 6.69 2.97
N THR A 127 18.17 6.22 3.58
CA THR A 127 18.43 4.79 3.74
C THR A 127 18.50 4.47 5.22
N SER A 128 17.71 3.49 5.62
CA SER A 128 17.72 2.92 6.96
C SER A 128 17.64 1.41 6.86
N PRO A 129 18.46 0.64 7.58
CA PRO A 129 18.38 -0.82 7.60
C PRO A 129 16.99 -1.33 7.99
N GLU A 130 16.31 -0.66 8.91
CA GLU A 130 14.97 -1.03 9.37
C GLU A 130 13.93 -0.88 8.25
N ILE A 131 14.08 0.15 7.43
CA ILE A 131 13.16 0.44 6.31
C ILE A 131 13.48 -0.42 5.10
N SER A 132 14.75 -0.74 4.88
CA SER A 132 15.16 -1.59 3.76
C SER A 132 14.74 -3.06 3.91
N THR A 133 14.16 -3.43 5.05
CA THR A 133 13.58 -4.77 5.31
C THR A 133 12.05 -4.77 5.24
N GLU A 134 11.46 -3.77 4.64
CA GLU A 134 10.02 -3.61 4.45
C GLU A 134 9.36 -4.65 3.51
#